data_7b679bda98c6a74bc692f202e7caebf6
#
_entry.id   7b679bda98c6a74bc692f202e7caebf6
#
_cell.length_a   1.000
_cell.length_b   1.000
_cell.length_c   1.000
_cell.angle_alpha   90.00
_cell.angle_beta   90.00
_cell.angle_gamma   90.00
#
_symmetry.space_group_name_H-M   'P 1'
#
loop_
_entity.id
_entity.type
_entity.pdbx_description
1 polymer ?
#
loop_
_entity_poly.entity_id
_entity_poly.type
_entity_poly.pdbx_seq_one_letter_code
_entity_poly.pdbx_strand_id
1 'polypeptide(L)'
;MTDLIPQRLALLIDIDNGSAAAIDGVLAELERYGRSDIRLGFGDYEHTSAAWREACIRCAIELRHYPVLAMGSKNAADIALVIAAMDLLHGGGVDGFAIVSSDTDFVRLGTRIREAGLPVYGFGPWGTSERFRKACTRFLFSENLMPDTPAHPAIIGRRPLQEPRDAGNEIRDAIARLHPGVGGWVGVEDLDRELVRHAPDFDPRTYGKRTLLELLKAQRRLTVSQYPVGHWRVRLMSGASKVGGI
;
A
#
# COMPACT_ATOMS: atom_id res chain seq x y z
N MET A 1 -9.01 -20.03 -20.90
CA MET A 1 -9.23 -19.15 -19.74
C MET A 1 -8.79 -19.95 -18.54
N THR A 2 -7.61 -19.65 -18.03
CA THR A 2 -7.14 -20.24 -16.76
C THR A 2 -7.92 -19.51 -15.69
N ASP A 3 -8.86 -20.17 -15.02
CA ASP A 3 -9.50 -19.66 -13.83
C ASP A 3 -8.36 -19.44 -12.80
N LEU A 4 -7.91 -18.20 -12.67
CA LEU A 4 -6.99 -17.80 -11.62
C LEU A 4 -7.76 -18.01 -10.31
N ILE A 5 -7.38 -19.05 -9.57
CA ILE A 5 -7.87 -19.24 -8.20
C ILE A 5 -7.55 -17.93 -7.47
N PRO A 6 -8.56 -17.21 -6.93
CA PRO A 6 -8.31 -15.95 -6.24
C PRO A 6 -7.34 -16.21 -5.10
N GLN A 7 -6.28 -15.42 -5.02
CA GLN A 7 -5.31 -15.50 -3.93
C GLN A 7 -6.01 -15.35 -2.58
N ARG A 8 -5.68 -16.23 -1.65
CA ARG A 8 -6.23 -16.20 -0.29
C ARG A 8 -5.30 -15.39 0.60
N LEU A 9 -5.79 -14.25 1.09
CA LEU A 9 -5.01 -13.32 1.91
C LEU A 9 -5.41 -13.44 3.38
N ALA A 10 -4.43 -13.34 4.28
CA ALA A 10 -4.66 -13.12 5.70
C ALA A 10 -4.52 -11.64 6.02
N LEU A 11 -5.57 -11.02 6.55
CA LEU A 11 -5.56 -9.65 7.05
C LEU A 11 -5.31 -9.66 8.56
N LEU A 12 -4.19 -9.07 8.96
CA LEU A 12 -3.75 -8.93 10.34
C LEU A 12 -3.75 -7.45 10.71
N ILE A 13 -4.48 -7.10 11.74
CA ILE A 13 -4.73 -5.72 12.15
C ILE A 13 -4.19 -5.49 13.56
N ASP A 14 -3.24 -4.59 13.67
CA ASP A 14 -2.85 -3.99 14.92
C ASP A 14 -3.87 -2.89 15.25
N ILE A 15 -4.74 -3.18 16.22
CA ILE A 15 -5.88 -2.30 16.60
C ILE A 15 -5.39 -1.00 17.22
N ASP A 16 -4.28 -1.06 17.96
CA ASP A 16 -3.76 0.08 18.69
C ASP A 16 -3.10 1.12 17.77
N ASN A 17 -2.50 0.66 16.67
CA ASN A 17 -1.79 1.50 15.69
C ASN A 17 -2.49 1.59 14.32
N GLY A 18 -3.66 0.96 14.17
CA GLY A 18 -4.47 1.01 12.96
C GLY A 18 -5.57 2.09 13.02
N SER A 19 -6.23 2.32 11.89
CA SER A 19 -7.36 3.26 11.77
C SER A 19 -8.66 2.53 11.41
N ALA A 20 -9.63 2.52 12.32
CA ALA A 20 -10.96 1.95 12.06
C ALA A 20 -11.67 2.63 10.87
N ALA A 21 -11.43 3.93 10.66
CA ALA A 21 -12.04 4.69 9.57
C ALA A 21 -11.52 4.26 8.18
N ALA A 22 -10.33 3.64 8.10
CA ALA A 22 -9.75 3.20 6.85
C ALA A 22 -10.11 1.75 6.48
N ILE A 23 -10.70 0.97 7.41
CA ILE A 23 -10.82 -0.48 7.24
C ILE A 23 -11.66 -0.91 6.03
N ASP A 24 -12.74 -0.19 5.74
CA ASP A 24 -13.56 -0.47 4.56
C ASP A 24 -12.76 -0.25 3.27
N GLY A 25 -11.98 0.82 3.22
CA GLY A 25 -11.09 1.10 2.11
C GLY A 25 -9.94 0.09 1.99
N VAL A 26 -9.42 -0.40 3.12
CA VAL A 26 -8.41 -1.48 3.14
C VAL A 26 -9.00 -2.75 2.54
N LEU A 27 -10.21 -3.15 2.95
CA LEU A 27 -10.88 -4.35 2.42
C LEU A 27 -11.17 -4.20 0.92
N ALA A 28 -11.71 -3.06 0.49
CA ALA A 28 -11.97 -2.79 -0.94
C ALA A 28 -10.68 -2.81 -1.78
N GLU A 29 -9.57 -2.32 -1.24
CA GLU A 29 -8.28 -2.38 -1.93
C GLU A 29 -7.73 -3.81 -2.00
N LEU A 30 -7.90 -4.61 -0.91
CA LEU A 30 -7.45 -6.00 -0.87
C LEU A 30 -8.15 -6.90 -1.89
N GLU A 31 -9.42 -6.63 -2.23
CA GLU A 31 -10.16 -7.37 -3.27
C GLU A 31 -9.46 -7.34 -4.63
N ARG A 32 -8.62 -6.35 -4.89
CA ARG A 32 -7.81 -6.26 -6.12
C ARG A 32 -6.66 -7.27 -6.15
N TYR A 33 -6.25 -7.76 -5.00
CA TYR A 33 -5.12 -8.70 -4.85
C TYR A 33 -5.58 -10.11 -4.50
N GLY A 34 -6.75 -10.27 -3.91
CA GLY A 34 -7.27 -11.56 -3.52
C GLY A 34 -8.43 -11.47 -2.52
N ARG A 35 -8.80 -12.61 -1.94
CA ARG A 35 -9.86 -12.70 -0.93
C ARG A 35 -9.25 -12.72 0.47
N SER A 36 -9.70 -11.84 1.34
CA SER A 36 -9.32 -11.82 2.75
C SER A 36 -10.36 -12.53 3.62
N ASP A 37 -10.37 -13.87 3.58
CA ASP A 37 -11.29 -14.68 4.40
C ASP A 37 -10.80 -14.79 5.85
N ILE A 38 -9.52 -14.61 6.11
CA ILE A 38 -8.92 -14.57 7.45
C ILE A 38 -8.71 -13.11 7.81
N ARG A 39 -9.43 -12.62 8.81
CA ARG A 39 -9.39 -11.22 9.28
C ARG A 39 -9.24 -11.22 10.79
N LEU A 40 -8.06 -10.91 11.28
CA LEU A 40 -7.71 -10.96 12.70
C LEU A 40 -7.29 -9.57 13.19
N GLY A 41 -7.94 -9.09 14.24
CA GLY A 41 -7.55 -7.87 14.94
C GLY A 41 -6.91 -8.20 16.28
N PHE A 42 -5.80 -7.56 16.61
CA PHE A 42 -5.04 -7.77 17.84
C PHE A 42 -5.01 -6.48 18.65
N GLY A 43 -5.37 -6.55 19.91
CA GLY A 43 -5.41 -5.40 20.80
C GLY A 43 -6.12 -5.66 22.10
N ASP A 44 -6.20 -4.65 22.95
CA ASP A 44 -6.93 -4.72 24.21
C ASP A 44 -8.39 -4.37 23.99
N TYR A 45 -9.28 -5.37 24.14
CA TYR A 45 -10.72 -5.20 23.97
C TYR A 45 -11.32 -4.12 24.90
N GLU A 46 -10.83 -4.03 26.15
CA GLU A 46 -11.36 -3.09 27.13
C GLU A 46 -11.04 -1.64 26.74
N HIS A 47 -9.88 -1.41 26.13
CA HIS A 47 -9.43 -0.10 25.68
C HIS A 47 -9.74 0.18 24.20
N THR A 48 -10.26 -0.81 23.46
CA THR A 48 -10.61 -0.66 22.04
C THR A 48 -11.75 0.34 21.87
N SER A 49 -11.56 1.29 20.95
CA SER A 49 -12.56 2.33 20.66
C SER A 49 -13.90 1.75 20.16
N ALA A 50 -15.00 2.49 20.37
CA ALA A 50 -16.30 2.12 19.83
C ALA A 50 -16.27 1.95 18.30
N ALA A 51 -15.52 2.79 17.60
CA ALA A 51 -15.35 2.71 16.14
C ALA A 51 -14.70 1.39 15.70
N TRP A 52 -13.69 0.90 16.43
CA TRP A 52 -13.09 -0.39 16.14
C TRP A 52 -14.03 -1.56 16.45
N ARG A 53 -14.75 -1.51 17.57
CA ARG A 53 -15.74 -2.56 17.89
C ARG A 53 -16.81 -2.68 16.80
N GLU A 54 -17.34 -1.55 16.35
CA GLU A 54 -18.29 -1.51 15.24
C GLU A 54 -17.69 -2.04 13.93
N ALA A 55 -16.48 -1.61 13.58
CA ALA A 55 -15.77 -2.07 12.41
C ALA A 55 -15.50 -3.58 12.43
N CYS A 56 -15.11 -4.15 13.58
CA CYS A 56 -14.89 -5.59 13.73
C CYS A 56 -16.16 -6.39 13.45
N ILE A 57 -17.32 -5.95 13.98
CA ILE A 57 -18.61 -6.60 13.73
C ILE A 57 -18.99 -6.48 12.25
N ARG A 58 -18.96 -5.27 11.70
CA ARG A 58 -19.39 -4.96 10.32
C ARG A 58 -18.53 -5.67 9.27
N CYS A 59 -17.22 -5.75 9.51
CA CYS A 59 -16.25 -6.31 8.58
C CYS A 59 -15.88 -7.76 8.87
N ALA A 60 -16.58 -8.43 9.81
CA ALA A 60 -16.29 -9.80 10.24
C ALA A 60 -14.79 -10.00 10.60
N ILE A 61 -14.25 -9.08 11.41
CA ILE A 61 -12.88 -9.17 11.93
C ILE A 61 -12.96 -9.87 13.30
N GLU A 62 -12.25 -10.99 13.44
CA GLU A 62 -12.11 -11.68 14.72
C GLU A 62 -11.14 -10.89 15.60
N LEU A 63 -11.67 -10.26 16.66
CA LEU A 63 -10.85 -9.53 17.61
C LEU A 63 -10.25 -10.49 18.62
N ARG A 64 -8.94 -10.59 18.65
CA ARG A 64 -8.15 -11.35 19.62
C ARG A 64 -7.72 -10.43 20.74
N HIS A 65 -8.24 -10.71 21.94
CA HIS A 65 -8.01 -9.90 23.11
C HIS A 65 -6.69 -10.24 23.79
N TYR A 66 -5.87 -9.22 23.96
CA TYR A 66 -4.62 -9.28 24.73
C TYR A 66 -4.59 -8.11 25.70
N PRO A 67 -5.00 -8.33 26.98
CA PRO A 67 -5.07 -7.25 27.97
C PRO A 67 -3.68 -6.69 28.26
N VAL A 68 -3.58 -5.37 28.31
CA VAL A 68 -2.39 -4.68 28.81
C VAL A 68 -2.34 -4.87 30.34
N LEU A 69 -1.64 -5.91 30.79
CA LEU A 69 -1.40 -6.14 32.21
C LEU A 69 -0.45 -5.06 32.73
N ALA A 70 -0.75 -4.49 33.88
CA ALA A 70 -0.24 -3.24 34.46
C ALA A 70 1.30 -3.11 34.63
N MET A 71 2.10 -4.12 34.33
CA MET A 71 3.56 -4.07 34.41
C MET A 71 4.19 -4.92 33.30
N GLY A 72 4.48 -4.32 32.13
CA GLY A 72 5.44 -4.87 31.18
C GLY A 72 4.91 -5.55 29.92
N SER A 73 3.61 -5.59 29.67
CA SER A 73 3.05 -6.27 28.48
C SER A 73 2.70 -5.34 27.29
N LYS A 74 3.44 -4.25 27.14
CA LYS A 74 3.16 -3.26 26.06
C LYS A 74 3.12 -3.86 24.65
N ASN A 75 3.77 -5.00 24.42
CA ASN A 75 3.89 -5.63 23.10
C ASN A 75 3.16 -6.98 23.01
N ALA A 76 2.23 -7.27 23.93
CA ALA A 76 1.54 -8.58 23.92
C ALA A 76 0.72 -8.80 22.66
N ALA A 77 0.00 -7.78 22.19
CA ALA A 77 -0.77 -7.81 20.96
C ALA A 77 0.15 -7.98 19.73
N ASP A 78 1.28 -7.26 19.70
CA ASP A 78 2.25 -7.34 18.59
C ASP A 78 2.88 -8.74 18.50
N ILE A 79 3.28 -9.31 19.63
CA ILE A 79 3.82 -10.67 19.70
C ILE A 79 2.76 -11.68 19.22
N ALA A 80 1.52 -11.52 19.64
CA ALA A 80 0.43 -12.40 19.23
C ALA A 80 0.13 -12.29 17.73
N LEU A 81 0.17 -11.09 17.17
CA LEU A 81 0.05 -10.86 15.73
C LEU A 81 1.17 -11.60 14.98
N VAL A 82 2.42 -11.46 15.45
CA VAL A 82 3.57 -12.14 14.85
C VAL A 82 3.43 -13.66 14.93
N ILE A 83 3.01 -14.21 16.07
CA ILE A 83 2.78 -15.65 16.23
C ILE A 83 1.70 -16.13 15.25
N ALA A 84 0.55 -15.45 15.19
CA ALA A 84 -0.54 -15.83 14.28
C ALA A 84 -0.10 -15.74 12.80
N ALA A 85 0.69 -14.73 12.44
CA ALA A 85 1.26 -14.64 11.10
C ALA A 85 2.18 -15.82 10.77
N MET A 86 3.03 -16.21 11.72
CA MET A 86 3.96 -17.32 11.53
C MET A 86 3.24 -18.67 11.49
N ASP A 87 2.18 -18.86 12.29
CA ASP A 87 1.34 -20.06 12.25
C ASP A 87 0.66 -20.19 10.87
N LEU A 88 0.08 -19.10 10.36
CA LEU A 88 -0.52 -19.08 9.02
C LEU A 88 0.51 -19.30 7.91
N LEU A 89 1.71 -18.75 8.04
CA LEU A 89 2.80 -18.93 7.08
C LEU A 89 3.26 -20.40 7.00
N HIS A 90 3.42 -21.04 8.14
CA HIS A 90 3.87 -22.44 8.20
C HIS A 90 2.75 -23.46 7.99
N GLY A 91 1.52 -23.11 8.39
CA GLY A 91 0.35 -23.97 8.17
C GLY A 91 -0.08 -24.04 6.70
N GLY A 92 0.37 -23.12 5.88
CA GLY A 92 -0.07 -22.98 4.48
C GLY A 92 -1.52 -22.50 4.37
N GLY A 93 -2.03 -22.51 3.17
CA GLY A 93 -3.45 -22.13 2.91
C GLY A 93 -3.69 -20.62 2.83
N VAL A 94 -2.63 -19.81 2.79
CA VAL A 94 -2.66 -18.40 2.43
C VAL A 94 -1.61 -18.11 1.36
N ASP A 95 -1.93 -17.23 0.42
CA ASP A 95 -1.07 -16.86 -0.70
C ASP A 95 -0.43 -15.48 -0.48
N GLY A 96 -0.76 -14.81 0.62
CA GLY A 96 -0.21 -13.50 0.98
C GLY A 96 -0.77 -12.96 2.28
N PHE A 97 -0.17 -11.88 2.75
CA PHE A 97 -0.53 -11.22 4.01
C PHE A 97 -0.82 -9.75 3.79
N ALA A 98 -1.81 -9.25 4.51
CA ALA A 98 -2.08 -7.83 4.68
C ALA A 98 -1.84 -7.46 6.14
N ILE A 99 -1.06 -6.40 6.40
CA ILE A 99 -0.73 -5.94 7.75
C ILE A 99 -1.16 -4.48 7.86
N VAL A 100 -2.06 -4.20 8.80
CA VAL A 100 -2.51 -2.84 9.12
C VAL A 100 -1.82 -2.39 10.39
N SER A 101 -0.79 -1.58 10.29
CA SER A 101 -0.05 -0.99 11.41
C SER A 101 0.86 0.15 10.97
N SER A 102 1.27 1.00 11.90
CA SER A 102 2.36 1.97 11.74
C SER A 102 3.65 1.55 12.43
N ASP A 103 3.64 0.42 13.15
CA ASP A 103 4.75 0.01 13.99
C ASP A 103 5.94 -0.53 13.17
N THR A 104 7.12 -0.08 13.57
CA THR A 104 8.40 -0.54 12.99
C THR A 104 8.77 -1.96 13.38
N ASP A 105 8.20 -2.49 14.45
CA ASP A 105 8.53 -3.83 14.94
C ASP A 105 8.09 -4.92 13.96
N PHE A 106 7.10 -4.63 13.11
CA PHE A 106 6.67 -5.53 12.03
C PHE A 106 7.57 -5.57 10.79
N VAL A 107 8.65 -4.77 10.73
CA VAL A 107 9.66 -4.83 9.64
C VAL A 107 10.20 -6.24 9.46
N ARG A 108 10.55 -6.92 10.57
CA ARG A 108 11.10 -8.29 10.53
C ARG A 108 10.04 -9.30 10.07
N LEU A 109 8.79 -9.12 10.49
CA LEU A 109 7.69 -9.97 10.04
C LEU A 109 7.48 -9.84 8.52
N GLY A 110 7.36 -8.60 8.02
CA GLY A 110 7.19 -8.36 6.58
C GLY A 110 8.34 -8.94 5.75
N THR A 111 9.58 -8.77 6.21
CA THR A 111 10.76 -9.35 5.57
C THR A 111 10.69 -10.89 5.57
N ARG A 112 10.36 -11.52 6.71
CA ARG A 112 10.28 -12.97 6.83
C ARG A 112 9.22 -13.60 5.93
N ILE A 113 8.06 -12.96 5.81
CA ILE A 113 6.99 -13.44 4.90
C ILE A 113 7.47 -13.35 3.44
N ARG A 114 8.12 -12.26 3.04
CA ARG A 114 8.67 -12.11 1.69
C ARG A 114 9.81 -13.08 1.39
N GLU A 115 10.64 -13.40 2.36
CA GLU A 115 11.67 -14.45 2.25
C GLU A 115 11.06 -15.83 2.00
N ALA A 116 9.84 -16.07 2.47
CA ALA A 116 9.07 -17.28 2.17
C ALA A 116 8.38 -17.23 0.79
N GLY A 117 8.57 -16.16 0.02
CA GLY A 117 8.02 -16.00 -1.34
C GLY A 117 6.60 -15.46 -1.39
N LEU A 118 6.00 -15.06 -0.26
CA LEU A 118 4.65 -14.54 -0.22
C LEU A 118 4.63 -12.99 -0.22
N PRO A 119 3.65 -12.37 -0.90
CA PRO A 119 3.49 -10.92 -0.88
C PRO A 119 3.00 -10.41 0.48
N VAL A 120 3.44 -9.19 0.82
CA VAL A 120 3.00 -8.44 1.99
C VAL A 120 2.41 -7.11 1.54
N TYR A 121 1.15 -6.88 1.85
CA TYR A 121 0.42 -5.63 1.62
C TYR A 121 0.35 -4.86 2.94
N GLY A 122 1.13 -3.79 3.07
CA GLY A 122 1.14 -2.95 4.26
C GLY A 122 0.13 -1.81 4.15
N PHE A 123 -0.53 -1.49 5.25
CA PHE A 123 -1.45 -0.37 5.36
C PHE A 123 -1.15 0.40 6.65
N GLY A 124 -1.01 1.70 6.54
CA GLY A 124 -0.73 2.54 7.71
C GLY A 124 -0.82 4.03 7.38
N PRO A 125 -0.77 4.90 8.40
CA PRO A 125 -0.83 6.33 8.21
C PRO A 125 0.42 6.87 7.48
N TRP A 126 0.31 8.10 6.98
CA TRP A 126 1.39 8.81 6.28
C TRP A 126 2.72 8.86 7.07
N GLY A 127 2.65 8.89 8.39
CA GLY A 127 3.81 8.87 9.28
C GLY A 127 4.52 7.53 9.45
N THR A 128 4.01 6.46 8.83
CA THR A 128 4.62 5.12 8.93
C THR A 128 6.06 5.13 8.42
N SER A 129 6.95 4.49 9.15
CA SER A 129 8.38 4.51 8.85
C SER A 129 8.69 3.93 7.47
N GLU A 130 9.67 4.53 6.80
CA GLU A 130 10.14 4.04 5.50
C GLU A 130 10.63 2.59 5.55
N ARG A 131 11.19 2.17 6.69
CA ARG A 131 11.67 0.79 6.90
C ARG A 131 10.52 -0.23 6.78
N PHE A 132 9.38 0.06 7.42
CA PHE A 132 8.23 -0.84 7.31
C PHE A 132 7.60 -0.80 5.93
N ARG A 133 7.48 0.39 5.32
CA ARG A 133 6.97 0.52 3.94
C ARG A 133 7.82 -0.30 2.95
N LYS A 134 9.15 -0.24 3.05
CA LYS A 134 10.09 -1.02 2.21
C LYS A 134 10.09 -2.53 2.51
N ALA A 135 9.70 -2.95 3.71
CA ALA A 135 9.54 -4.36 4.05
C ALA A 135 8.30 -4.98 3.38
N CYS A 136 7.37 -4.19 2.89
CA CYS A 136 6.19 -4.64 2.18
C CYS A 136 6.46 -4.86 0.68
N THR A 137 5.67 -5.69 0.03
CA THR A 137 5.60 -5.81 -1.44
C THR A 137 4.90 -4.57 -2.02
N ARG A 138 3.86 -4.12 -1.33
CA ARG A 138 3.15 -2.86 -1.59
C ARG A 138 2.73 -2.26 -0.26
N PHE A 139 2.81 -0.93 -0.15
CA PHE A 139 2.34 -0.19 1.01
C PHE A 139 1.36 0.89 0.57
N LEU A 140 0.25 1.01 1.30
CA LEU A 140 -0.79 1.98 1.01
C LEU A 140 -1.08 2.83 2.25
N PHE A 141 -1.13 4.14 2.03
CA PHE A 141 -1.45 5.06 3.10
C PHE A 141 -2.94 5.03 3.41
N SER A 142 -3.28 4.88 4.68
CA SER A 142 -4.66 4.83 5.17
C SER A 142 -5.48 6.04 4.71
N GLU A 143 -4.85 7.20 4.63
CA GLU A 143 -5.48 8.44 4.17
C GLU A 143 -5.94 8.38 2.71
N ASN A 144 -5.29 7.57 1.87
CA ASN A 144 -5.70 7.34 0.48
C ASN A 144 -6.94 6.44 0.34
N LEU A 145 -7.30 5.73 1.42
CA LEU A 145 -8.35 4.73 1.46
C LEU A 145 -9.59 5.19 2.24
N MET A 146 -9.47 6.27 2.99
CA MET A 146 -10.61 6.86 3.69
C MET A 146 -11.58 7.49 2.70
N PRO A 147 -12.89 7.37 2.93
CA PRO A 147 -13.89 8.05 2.10
C PRO A 147 -13.71 9.58 2.21
N ASP A 148 -13.85 10.27 1.08
CA ASP A 148 -13.94 11.74 1.03
C ASP A 148 -15.23 12.20 1.72
N THR A 149 -15.23 12.23 3.04
CA THR A 149 -16.39 12.72 3.81
C THR A 149 -16.04 14.03 4.51
N PRO A 150 -16.99 14.99 4.52
CA PRO A 150 -16.87 16.22 5.32
C PRO A 150 -16.70 15.96 6.83
N ALA A 151 -16.96 14.72 7.28
CA ALA A 151 -16.91 14.30 8.67
C ALA A 151 -15.46 14.18 9.24
N HIS A 152 -14.42 14.22 8.39
CA HIS A 152 -13.03 14.18 8.85
C HIS A 152 -12.16 15.32 8.32
N PRO A 153 -12.58 16.61 8.48
CA PRO A 153 -11.77 17.75 8.03
C PRO A 153 -10.40 17.82 8.74
N ALA A 154 -10.29 17.24 9.93
CA ALA A 154 -9.04 17.20 10.69
C ALA A 154 -7.95 16.31 10.06
N ILE A 155 -8.32 15.32 9.26
CA ILE A 155 -7.39 14.44 8.55
C ILE A 155 -6.96 15.08 7.23
N ILE A 156 -7.89 15.70 6.52
CA ILE A 156 -7.63 16.45 5.27
C ILE A 156 -6.67 17.63 5.52
N GLY A 157 -6.77 18.31 6.67
CA GLY A 157 -5.91 19.44 7.02
C GLY A 157 -4.47 19.09 7.44
N ARG A 158 -4.14 17.82 7.65
CA ARG A 158 -2.79 17.38 8.07
C ARG A 158 -1.95 16.77 6.97
N ARG A 159 -2.53 16.50 5.82
CA ARG A 159 -1.83 15.92 4.70
C ARG A 159 -1.35 17.03 3.76
N PRO A 160 -0.06 17.25 3.62
CA PRO A 160 0.42 17.92 2.43
C PRO A 160 0.08 17.00 1.25
N LEU A 161 -0.91 17.35 0.43
CA LEU A 161 -1.05 16.77 -0.89
C LEU A 161 0.28 17.05 -1.58
N GLN A 162 1.01 16.01 -1.91
CA GLN A 162 2.19 16.17 -2.74
C GLN A 162 1.74 16.63 -4.11
N GLU A 163 2.41 17.62 -4.63
CA GLU A 163 2.15 18.10 -5.97
C GLU A 163 2.50 17.00 -6.99
N PRO A 164 1.74 16.86 -8.09
CA PRO A 164 2.05 15.85 -9.12
C PRO A 164 3.51 15.92 -9.60
N ARG A 165 4.13 17.11 -9.63
CA ARG A 165 5.53 17.31 -10.01
C ARG A 165 6.52 16.59 -9.08
N ASP A 166 6.15 16.35 -7.84
CA ASP A 166 7.03 15.72 -6.84
C ASP A 166 7.26 14.22 -7.16
N ALA A 167 6.31 13.58 -7.85
CA ALA A 167 6.48 12.24 -8.40
C ALA A 167 7.46 12.16 -9.60
N GLY A 168 7.85 13.31 -10.15
CA GLY A 168 8.58 13.38 -11.42
C GLY A 168 9.96 12.72 -11.39
N ASN A 169 10.65 12.71 -10.26
CA ASN A 169 11.94 12.06 -10.09
C ASN A 169 11.79 10.53 -10.09
N GLU A 170 10.89 10.00 -9.27
CA GLU A 170 10.63 8.56 -9.18
C GLU A 170 10.18 7.97 -10.51
N ILE A 171 9.28 8.66 -11.21
CA ILE A 171 8.81 8.27 -12.54
C ILE A 171 9.95 8.26 -13.54
N ARG A 172 10.82 9.28 -13.56
CA ARG A 172 11.95 9.37 -14.47
C ARG A 172 12.97 8.26 -14.22
N ASP A 173 13.29 8.00 -12.97
CA ASP A 173 14.22 6.96 -12.57
C ASP A 173 13.68 5.56 -12.91
N ALA A 174 12.39 5.34 -12.75
CA ALA A 174 11.72 4.10 -13.15
C ALA A 174 11.76 3.92 -14.68
N ILE A 175 11.46 4.97 -15.45
CA ILE A 175 11.60 4.94 -16.93
C ILE A 175 13.03 4.59 -17.34
N ALA A 176 14.05 5.19 -16.71
CA ALA A 176 15.43 4.92 -17.01
C ALA A 176 15.82 3.46 -16.74
N ARG A 177 15.36 2.87 -15.66
CA ARG A 177 15.60 1.46 -15.31
C ARG A 177 14.97 0.46 -16.27
N LEU A 178 13.86 0.82 -16.91
CA LEU A 178 13.19 -0.02 -17.91
C LEU A 178 13.93 -0.11 -19.25
N HIS A 179 15.05 0.63 -19.42
CA HIS A 179 15.85 0.63 -20.64
C HIS A 179 14.97 0.86 -21.89
N PRO A 180 14.39 2.06 -22.05
CA PRO A 180 13.42 2.34 -23.11
C PRO A 180 13.96 1.92 -24.49
N GLY A 181 13.11 1.25 -25.26
CA GLY A 181 13.42 0.85 -26.62
C GLY A 181 13.50 2.03 -27.60
N VAL A 182 13.42 1.72 -28.91
CA VAL A 182 13.46 2.72 -29.98
C VAL A 182 12.41 3.81 -29.74
N GLY A 183 12.85 5.07 -29.75
CA GLY A 183 11.98 6.24 -29.52
C GLY A 183 11.70 6.56 -28.05
N GLY A 184 12.35 5.86 -27.11
CA GLY A 184 12.28 6.18 -25.66
C GLY A 184 10.95 5.82 -24.99
N TRP A 185 10.12 4.96 -25.59
CA TRP A 185 8.82 4.57 -25.08
C TRP A 185 8.89 3.39 -24.13
N VAL A 186 8.13 3.47 -23.03
CA VAL A 186 7.87 2.37 -22.09
C VAL A 186 6.36 2.18 -21.91
N GLY A 187 5.91 0.95 -21.69
CA GLY A 187 4.51 0.66 -21.35
C GLY A 187 4.14 1.21 -19.97
N VAL A 188 2.93 1.74 -19.83
CA VAL A 188 2.46 2.26 -18.53
C VAL A 188 2.33 1.15 -17.49
N GLU A 189 1.95 -0.05 -17.90
CA GLU A 189 1.86 -1.23 -17.04
C GLU A 189 3.24 -1.69 -16.54
N ASP A 190 4.26 -1.64 -17.42
CA ASP A 190 5.64 -1.96 -17.04
C ASP A 190 6.19 -0.91 -16.07
N LEU A 191 5.87 0.35 -16.33
CA LEU A 191 6.25 1.46 -15.46
C LEU A 191 5.59 1.34 -14.08
N ASP A 192 4.32 0.97 -13.99
CA ASP A 192 3.63 0.75 -12.71
C ASP A 192 4.33 -0.33 -11.89
N ARG A 193 4.63 -1.46 -12.52
CA ARG A 193 5.35 -2.56 -11.87
C ARG A 193 6.74 -2.14 -11.38
N GLU A 194 7.46 -1.36 -12.18
CA GLU A 194 8.80 -0.89 -11.83
C GLU A 194 8.76 0.14 -10.69
N LEU A 195 7.78 1.06 -10.69
CA LEU A 195 7.56 2.01 -9.62
C LEU A 195 7.30 1.30 -8.29
N VAL A 196 6.35 0.36 -8.26
CA VAL A 196 6.02 -0.40 -7.05
C VAL A 196 7.20 -1.26 -6.57
N ARG A 197 8.01 -1.80 -7.48
CA ARG A 197 9.19 -2.61 -7.12
C ARG A 197 10.22 -1.81 -6.31
N HIS A 198 10.44 -0.54 -6.65
CA HIS A 198 11.46 0.30 -6.03
C HIS A 198 10.92 1.24 -4.95
N ALA A 199 9.66 1.64 -5.08
CA ALA A 199 8.92 2.45 -4.13
C ALA A 199 7.58 1.76 -3.82
N PRO A 200 7.57 0.79 -2.89
CA PRO A 200 6.35 0.02 -2.57
C PRO A 200 5.16 0.88 -2.14
N ASP A 201 5.44 2.09 -1.65
CA ASP A 201 4.47 3.10 -1.22
C ASP A 201 4.10 4.12 -2.31
N PHE A 202 4.58 3.95 -3.54
CA PHE A 202 4.17 4.81 -4.65
C PHE A 202 2.70 4.60 -4.98
N ASP A 203 1.90 5.64 -4.81
CA ASP A 203 0.46 5.64 -5.08
C ASP A 203 0.06 6.96 -5.73
N PRO A 204 -0.54 6.96 -6.93
CA PRO A 204 -1.01 8.17 -7.59
C PRO A 204 -1.96 9.03 -6.74
N ARG A 205 -2.72 8.41 -5.84
CA ARG A 205 -3.63 9.10 -4.91
C ARG A 205 -2.89 10.03 -3.95
N THR A 206 -1.65 9.69 -3.61
CA THR A 206 -0.76 10.56 -2.82
C THR A 206 -0.54 11.92 -3.47
N TYR A 207 -0.57 11.95 -4.80
CA TYR A 207 -0.38 13.16 -5.63
C TYR A 207 -1.71 13.72 -6.14
N GLY A 208 -2.84 13.37 -5.53
CA GLY A 208 -4.17 13.84 -5.90
C GLY A 208 -4.67 13.33 -7.26
N LYS A 209 -4.15 12.19 -7.73
CA LYS A 209 -4.60 11.54 -8.96
C LYS A 209 -5.16 10.16 -8.69
N ARG A 210 -6.25 9.80 -9.39
CA ARG A 210 -6.90 8.50 -9.20
C ARG A 210 -6.12 7.34 -9.79
N THR A 211 -5.39 7.61 -10.88
CA THR A 211 -4.67 6.58 -11.63
C THR A 211 -3.26 7.06 -12.00
N LEU A 212 -2.36 6.09 -12.25
CA LEU A 212 -1.02 6.40 -12.76
C LEU A 212 -1.10 7.18 -14.08
N LEU A 213 -2.03 6.82 -14.96
CA LEU A 213 -2.19 7.50 -16.24
C LEU A 213 -2.54 8.99 -16.07
N GLU A 214 -3.42 9.34 -15.12
CA GLU A 214 -3.74 10.73 -14.80
C GLU A 214 -2.53 11.48 -14.25
N LEU A 215 -1.74 10.80 -13.38
CA LEU A 215 -0.52 11.37 -12.83
C LEU A 215 0.53 11.63 -13.92
N LEU A 216 0.72 10.68 -14.84
CA LEU A 216 1.64 10.82 -15.97
C LEU A 216 1.23 11.98 -16.91
N LYS A 217 -0.07 12.12 -17.22
CA LYS A 217 -0.58 13.22 -18.03
C LYS A 217 -0.40 14.59 -17.37
N ALA A 218 -0.31 14.65 -16.04
CA ALA A 218 -0.05 15.87 -15.30
C ALA A 218 1.44 16.27 -15.28
N GLN A 219 2.35 15.40 -15.71
CA GLN A 219 3.79 15.67 -15.74
C GLN A 219 4.19 16.50 -16.97
N ARG A 220 4.80 17.67 -16.75
CA ARG A 220 5.21 18.57 -17.86
C ARG A 220 6.29 18.05 -18.78
N ARG A 221 7.08 17.04 -18.33
CA ARG A 221 8.24 16.49 -19.06
C ARG A 221 8.00 15.12 -19.64
N LEU A 222 6.74 14.67 -19.65
CA LEU A 222 6.36 13.38 -20.21
C LEU A 222 5.46 13.56 -21.42
N THR A 223 5.61 12.67 -22.39
CA THR A 223 4.65 12.46 -23.47
C THR A 223 3.95 11.14 -23.22
N VAL A 224 2.62 11.17 -23.15
CA VAL A 224 1.79 9.97 -23.00
C VAL A 224 1.02 9.76 -24.30
N SER A 225 1.02 8.54 -24.82
CA SER A 225 0.35 8.18 -26.07
C SER A 225 -0.28 6.80 -25.96
N GLN A 226 -1.34 6.58 -26.70
CA GLN A 226 -1.97 5.29 -26.82
C GLN A 226 -1.48 4.58 -28.09
N TYR A 227 -0.93 3.36 -27.96
CA TYR A 227 -0.50 2.54 -29.10
C TYR A 227 -0.14 1.11 -28.65
N PRO A 228 -0.68 0.06 -29.28
CA PRO A 228 -1.91 0.09 -30.09
C PRO A 228 -3.14 0.49 -29.25
N VAL A 229 -4.32 0.51 -29.84
CA VAL A 229 -5.56 0.86 -29.12
C VAL A 229 -5.71 -0.01 -27.87
N GLY A 230 -5.92 0.63 -26.71
CA GLY A 230 -6.05 -0.06 -25.42
C GLY A 230 -4.77 -0.07 -24.58
N HIS A 231 -3.59 0.08 -25.16
CA HIS A 231 -2.33 0.13 -24.43
C HIS A 231 -1.76 1.54 -24.35
N TRP A 232 -1.34 1.95 -23.16
CA TRP A 232 -0.74 3.25 -22.94
C TRP A 232 0.78 3.14 -22.83
N ARG A 233 1.47 4.12 -23.41
CA ARG A 233 2.93 4.24 -23.32
C ARG A 233 3.32 5.66 -22.95
N VAL A 234 4.46 5.79 -22.33
CA VAL A 234 5.03 7.06 -21.87
C VAL A 234 6.49 7.15 -22.27
N ARG A 235 6.97 8.37 -22.52
CA ARG A 235 8.40 8.67 -22.68
C ARG A 235 8.74 10.00 -22.06
N LEU A 236 10.01 10.20 -21.77
CA LEU A 236 10.56 11.51 -21.44
C LEU A 236 10.55 12.39 -22.70
N MET A 237 10.14 13.64 -22.55
CA MET A 237 10.33 14.62 -23.60
C MET A 237 11.83 14.86 -23.77
N SER A 238 12.35 14.69 -24.97
CA SER A 238 13.71 15.12 -25.31
C SER A 238 13.81 16.60 -24.99
N GLY A 239 14.71 16.98 -24.08
CA GLY A 239 15.02 18.39 -23.88
C GLY A 239 15.40 18.96 -25.25
N ALA A 240 14.75 20.05 -25.68
CA ALA A 240 15.21 20.79 -26.81
C ALA A 240 16.69 21.16 -26.51
N SER A 241 17.62 20.51 -27.15
CA SER A 241 19.01 20.99 -27.22
C SER A 241 18.90 22.43 -27.70
N LYS A 242 19.22 23.40 -26.84
CA LYS A 242 19.54 24.73 -27.32
C LYS A 242 20.71 24.52 -28.27
N VAL A 243 20.39 24.38 -29.56
CA VAL A 243 21.36 24.61 -30.61
C VAL A 243 21.81 26.05 -30.41
N GLY A 244 23.00 26.19 -29.85
CA GLY A 244 23.67 27.46 -29.79
C GLY A 244 23.89 27.91 -31.26
N GLY A 245 23.16 28.94 -31.67
CA GLY A 245 23.49 29.71 -32.83
C GLY A 245 24.76 30.46 -32.55
N ILE A 246 25.69 30.29 -33.44
CA ILE A 246 26.92 31.04 -33.63
C ILE A 246 26.65 32.55 -33.76
#